data_43fcf9f5ddbddf6846ac4845e1fb8d2c
#
_entry.id   43fcf9f5ddbddf6846ac4845e1fb8d2c
#
_cell.length_a   1.000
_cell.length_b   1.000
_cell.length_c   1.000
_cell.angle_alpha   90.00
_cell.angle_beta   90.00
_cell.angle_gamma   90.00
#
_symmetry.space_group_name_H-M   'P 1'
#
loop_
_entity.id
_entity.type
_entity.pdbx_description
1 polymer ?
#
loop_
_entity_poly.entity_id
_entity_poly.type
_entity_poly.pdbx_seq_one_letter_code
_entity_poly.pdbx_strand_id
1 'polypeptide(L)'
;MATIALALAATRDPRYTIESVPSYRELLQAAKASVQEVGATRARELLDAADAPLLVDVRERDEWEQGSIPGAVHVPRGNLESRIENVAPDRSRPVLLYCAAGNRSAFAAQTLTALGYEHAISLAGGYTDWQRSGFPTDLPRSLGPERSTRYSRHLLIPEVGEEGQLRLLDSRILLIGAGGLGSPASLYLAAAGVGTLGIIDADVVDETNLQRQIAHSTNSLGEPKTDSARRTIEALNPDVEVVPFRERLTSENIERILEPGWDVIVDGADNFPTRYLVNDASVWHDIPVVHGSIFRFEGQVTVFKPGEGPCYRCLFPQPPPAEMAPSCAEGGVLGVLPGVIGSIQTAEALKLALGIGDPLVGRLLLYDALSGEFQEMKLRKSPDCPVCGESPTITDYIDYVEFCAGVGH
;
A
#
# COMPACT_ATOMS: atom_id res chain seq x y z
N MET A 1 -5.51 -54.44 36.23
CA MET A 1 -5.13 -53.02 36.50
C MET A 1 -4.08 -52.86 37.65
N ALA A 2 -3.31 -53.83 37.96
CA ALA A 2 -2.30 -53.75 39.05
C ALA A 2 -0.83 -53.86 38.55
N THR A 3 -0.62 -54.01 37.23
CA THR A 3 0.75 -54.31 36.72
C THR A 3 1.43 -53.09 36.05
N ILE A 4 0.74 -51.96 35.86
CA ILE A 4 1.30 -50.73 35.28
C ILE A 4 1.83 -49.78 36.36
N ALA A 5 1.38 -49.91 37.58
CA ALA A 5 1.83 -49.05 38.71
C ALA A 5 3.20 -49.40 39.27
N LEU A 6 3.75 -50.58 38.99
CA LEU A 6 5.09 -51.00 39.52
C LEU A 6 6.25 -50.69 38.56
N ALA A 7 6.00 -50.33 37.30
CA ALA A 7 7.06 -50.03 36.34
C ALA A 7 7.58 -48.58 36.39
N LEU A 8 6.85 -47.66 37.03
CA LEU A 8 7.22 -46.24 37.16
C LEU A 8 8.04 -45.90 38.41
N ALA A 9 8.30 -46.88 39.27
CA ALA A 9 9.07 -46.69 40.52
C ALA A 9 10.55 -47.04 40.43
N ALA A 10 11.05 -47.51 39.29
CA ALA A 10 12.37 -48.16 39.25
C ALA A 10 13.44 -47.51 38.32
N THR A 11 13.24 -46.23 37.87
CA THR A 11 14.31 -45.51 37.17
C THR A 11 14.35 -44.04 37.58
N ARG A 12 14.59 -43.74 38.85
CA ARG A 12 15.14 -42.46 39.25
C ARG A 12 16.66 -42.56 39.06
N ASP A 13 17.14 -42.12 37.91
CA ASP A 13 18.55 -41.84 37.71
C ASP A 13 18.94 -40.73 38.73
N PRO A 14 19.86 -40.99 39.70
CA PRO A 14 20.25 -40.02 40.71
C PRO A 14 20.93 -38.78 40.14
N ARG A 15 21.16 -38.71 38.84
CA ARG A 15 21.68 -37.53 38.12
C ARG A 15 20.58 -36.53 37.73
N TYR A 16 19.30 -36.91 37.80
CA TYR A 16 18.14 -36.01 37.63
C TYR A 16 17.51 -35.75 39.01
N THR A 17 18.17 -34.91 39.79
CA THR A 17 17.46 -34.16 40.83
C THR A 17 16.54 -33.21 40.14
N ILE A 18 15.23 -33.41 40.24
CA ILE A 18 14.24 -32.36 39.91
C ILE A 18 14.48 -31.30 40.99
N GLU A 19 15.41 -30.37 40.74
CA GLU A 19 15.43 -29.10 41.44
C GLU A 19 14.03 -28.53 41.26
N SER A 20 13.44 -28.01 42.31
CA SER A 20 12.03 -27.57 42.36
C SER A 20 11.67 -26.79 41.10
N VAL A 21 10.78 -27.35 40.27
CA VAL A 21 10.27 -26.65 39.10
C VAL A 21 9.59 -25.36 39.59
N PRO A 22 10.08 -24.18 39.18
CA PRO A 22 9.54 -22.93 39.70
C PRO A 22 8.05 -22.76 39.30
N SER A 23 7.27 -22.32 40.23
CA SER A 23 5.87 -21.98 39.97
C SER A 23 5.78 -20.73 39.05
N TYR A 24 4.62 -20.53 38.40
CA TYR A 24 4.36 -19.30 37.62
C TYR A 24 4.66 -18.04 38.41
N ARG A 25 4.31 -18.03 39.73
CA ARG A 25 4.52 -16.88 40.59
C ARG A 25 6.01 -16.58 40.78
N GLU A 26 6.81 -17.61 40.96
CA GLU A 26 8.27 -17.48 41.11
C GLU A 26 8.91 -17.00 39.80
N LEU A 27 8.50 -17.57 38.65
CA LEU A 27 8.95 -17.10 37.34
C LEU A 27 8.59 -15.64 37.06
N LEU A 28 7.37 -15.24 37.37
CA LEU A 28 6.94 -13.85 37.19
C LEU A 28 7.72 -12.90 38.09
N GLN A 29 7.95 -13.27 39.35
CA GLN A 29 8.77 -12.48 40.29
C GLN A 29 10.20 -12.34 39.79
N ALA A 30 10.79 -13.39 39.28
CA ALA A 30 12.13 -13.39 38.70
C ALA A 30 12.20 -12.50 37.45
N ALA A 31 11.20 -12.60 36.54
CA ALA A 31 11.10 -11.74 35.36
C ALA A 31 11.02 -10.26 35.74
N LYS A 32 10.12 -9.90 36.66
CA LYS A 32 9.98 -8.52 37.15
C LYS A 32 11.24 -7.98 37.83
N ALA A 33 11.99 -8.84 38.54
CA ALA A 33 13.24 -8.45 39.16
C ALA A 33 14.41 -8.27 38.17
N SER A 34 14.32 -8.85 36.98
CA SER A 34 15.35 -8.80 35.93
C SER A 34 15.15 -7.68 34.90
N VAL A 35 14.02 -6.99 34.90
CA VAL A 35 13.68 -5.93 33.93
C VAL A 35 13.40 -4.61 34.62
N GLN A 36 13.53 -3.52 33.88
CA GLN A 36 13.11 -2.21 34.35
C GLN A 36 11.58 -2.13 34.28
N GLU A 37 10.91 -1.89 35.44
CA GLU A 37 9.48 -1.58 35.47
C GLU A 37 9.25 -0.09 35.78
N VAL A 38 8.27 0.52 35.10
CA VAL A 38 7.82 1.90 35.36
C VAL A 38 6.32 1.93 35.56
N GLY A 39 5.84 2.78 36.47
CA GLY A 39 4.40 3.02 36.64
C GLY A 39 3.82 3.93 35.57
N ALA A 40 2.48 4.00 35.48
CA ALA A 40 1.76 4.73 34.43
C ALA A 40 2.17 6.21 34.32
N THR A 41 2.38 6.91 35.40
CA THR A 41 2.81 8.33 35.39
C THR A 41 4.20 8.47 34.78
N ARG A 42 5.15 7.62 35.16
CA ARG A 42 6.51 7.66 34.58
C ARG A 42 6.53 7.26 33.13
N ALA A 43 5.71 6.28 32.73
CA ALA A 43 5.54 5.88 31.34
C ALA A 43 5.00 7.05 30.50
N ARG A 44 4.02 7.81 31.01
CA ARG A 44 3.51 8.99 30.34
C ARG A 44 4.59 10.06 30.10
N GLU A 45 5.38 10.36 31.13
CA GLU A 45 6.51 11.29 31.01
C GLU A 45 7.53 10.86 29.94
N LEU A 46 7.82 9.54 29.88
CA LEU A 46 8.74 9.00 28.87
C LEU A 46 8.16 9.11 27.45
N LEU A 47 6.85 8.90 27.29
CA LEU A 47 6.20 8.99 25.98
C LEU A 47 6.03 10.43 25.48
N ASP A 48 5.99 11.41 26.40
CA ASP A 48 5.89 12.83 26.06
C ASP A 48 7.28 13.48 25.78
N ALA A 49 8.38 12.76 26.02
CA ALA A 49 9.73 13.26 25.81
C ALA A 49 10.13 13.25 24.31
N ALA A 50 11.10 14.09 23.94
CA ALA A 50 11.59 14.17 22.55
C ALA A 50 12.26 12.87 22.06
N ASP A 51 12.82 12.07 22.97
CA ASP A 51 13.45 10.77 22.75
C ASP A 51 12.54 9.61 23.21
N ALA A 52 11.24 9.72 22.97
CA ALA A 52 10.25 8.76 23.41
C ALA A 52 10.61 7.31 22.99
N PRO A 53 10.46 6.35 23.91
CA PRO A 53 10.62 4.93 23.59
C PRO A 53 9.60 4.47 22.56
N LEU A 54 9.94 3.43 21.80
CA LEU A 54 8.94 2.73 21.03
C LEU A 54 7.96 2.05 21.99
N LEU A 55 6.67 2.34 21.85
CA LEU A 55 5.63 1.76 22.69
C LEU A 55 5.05 0.51 21.99
N VAL A 56 5.08 -0.64 22.70
CA VAL A 56 4.63 -1.93 22.15
C VAL A 56 3.53 -2.53 23.03
N ASP A 57 2.36 -2.78 22.46
CA ASP A 57 1.27 -3.53 23.08
C ASP A 57 1.44 -5.02 22.82
N VAL A 58 1.64 -5.81 23.88
CA VAL A 58 1.80 -7.28 23.77
C VAL A 58 0.54 -8.04 24.19
N ARG A 59 -0.62 -7.37 24.21
CA ARG A 59 -1.91 -8.02 24.46
C ARG A 59 -2.37 -8.84 23.27
N GLU A 60 -3.40 -9.63 23.46
CA GLU A 60 -4.08 -10.30 22.36
C GLU A 60 -4.90 -9.28 21.55
N ARG A 61 -5.26 -9.65 20.31
CA ARG A 61 -5.91 -8.73 19.36
C ARG A 61 -7.25 -8.19 19.87
N ASP A 62 -8.07 -9.04 20.46
CA ASP A 62 -9.37 -8.67 21.02
C ASP A 62 -9.28 -7.66 22.19
N GLU A 63 -8.19 -7.74 22.98
CA GLU A 63 -7.91 -6.77 24.04
C GLU A 63 -7.44 -5.42 23.46
N TRP A 64 -6.64 -5.46 22.37
CA TRP A 64 -6.11 -4.27 21.71
C TRP A 64 -7.21 -3.50 20.97
N GLU A 65 -8.11 -4.19 20.28
CA GLU A 65 -9.27 -3.60 19.58
C GLU A 65 -10.25 -2.88 20.51
N GLN A 66 -10.26 -3.21 21.81
CA GLN A 66 -11.08 -2.54 22.83
C GLN A 66 -10.46 -1.23 23.33
N GLY A 67 -9.27 -0.89 22.91
CA GLY A 67 -8.55 0.34 23.23
C GLY A 67 -7.08 0.10 23.49
N SER A 68 -6.25 1.09 23.17
CA SER A 68 -4.79 1.05 23.34
C SER A 68 -4.24 2.35 23.90
N ILE A 69 -2.98 2.35 24.30
CA ILE A 69 -2.26 3.59 24.60
C ILE A 69 -1.91 4.25 23.26
N PRO A 70 -2.15 5.57 23.10
CA PRO A 70 -1.87 6.28 21.85
C PRO A 70 -0.44 6.07 21.36
N GLY A 71 -0.29 5.81 20.06
CA GLY A 71 1.02 5.57 19.43
C GLY A 71 1.62 4.18 19.65
N ALA A 72 0.90 3.25 20.29
CA ALA A 72 1.37 1.89 20.48
C ALA A 72 1.34 1.05 19.21
N VAL A 73 2.42 0.30 18.96
CA VAL A 73 2.48 -0.73 17.93
C VAL A 73 2.04 -2.05 18.53
N HIS A 74 1.11 -2.74 17.87
CA HIS A 74 0.57 -4.01 18.37
C HIS A 74 1.42 -5.20 17.91
N VAL A 75 2.04 -5.87 18.88
CA VAL A 75 2.79 -7.12 18.66
C VAL A 75 2.39 -8.12 19.74
N PRO A 76 1.40 -8.99 19.49
CA PRO A 76 0.96 -9.98 20.48
C PRO A 76 2.13 -10.79 21.06
N ARG A 77 2.05 -11.10 22.37
CA ARG A 77 3.14 -11.78 23.08
C ARG A 77 3.62 -13.03 22.35
N GLY A 78 2.71 -13.80 21.75
CA GLY A 78 3.03 -15.03 21.01
C GLY A 78 3.82 -14.81 19.71
N ASN A 79 3.86 -13.59 19.20
CA ASN A 79 4.55 -13.23 17.95
C ASN A 79 5.74 -12.29 18.19
N LEU A 80 6.07 -11.97 19.44
CA LEU A 80 7.05 -10.94 19.76
C LEU A 80 8.42 -11.23 19.18
N GLU A 81 8.94 -12.42 19.40
CA GLU A 81 10.29 -12.83 18.98
C GLU A 81 10.47 -12.81 17.45
N SER A 82 9.43 -13.17 16.71
CA SER A 82 9.46 -13.23 15.25
C SER A 82 9.21 -11.89 14.55
N ARG A 83 8.64 -10.90 15.26
CA ARG A 83 8.20 -9.63 14.64
C ARG A 83 8.97 -8.41 15.16
N ILE A 84 9.57 -8.48 16.32
CA ILE A 84 10.18 -7.31 16.97
C ILE A 84 11.32 -6.69 16.16
N GLU A 85 12.11 -7.48 15.46
CA GLU A 85 13.22 -6.98 14.65
C GLU A 85 12.73 -6.11 13.47
N ASN A 86 11.54 -6.39 12.92
CA ASN A 86 10.93 -5.58 11.87
C ASN A 86 10.35 -4.26 12.42
N VAL A 87 9.88 -4.28 13.68
CA VAL A 87 9.22 -3.13 14.33
C VAL A 87 10.25 -2.22 15.01
N ALA A 88 11.30 -2.80 15.57
CA ALA A 88 12.38 -2.13 16.29
C ALA A 88 13.75 -2.67 15.82
N PRO A 89 14.19 -2.36 14.59
CA PRO A 89 15.46 -2.85 14.06
C PRO A 89 16.68 -2.31 14.81
N ASP A 90 16.58 -1.13 15.38
CA ASP A 90 17.62 -0.53 16.25
C ASP A 90 17.45 -1.02 17.69
N ARG A 91 18.33 -1.91 18.11
CA ARG A 91 18.30 -2.52 19.45
C ARG A 91 18.75 -1.56 20.57
N SER A 92 19.38 -0.44 20.23
CA SER A 92 19.76 0.61 21.19
C SER A 92 18.59 1.53 21.54
N ARG A 93 17.56 1.59 20.66
CA ARG A 93 16.35 2.37 20.91
C ARG A 93 15.58 1.82 22.11
N PRO A 94 15.18 2.66 23.09
CA PRO A 94 14.34 2.20 24.20
C PRO A 94 12.99 1.66 23.71
N VAL A 95 12.53 0.54 24.31
CA VAL A 95 11.24 -0.09 24.02
C VAL A 95 10.43 -0.20 25.32
N LEU A 96 9.28 0.45 25.37
CA LEU A 96 8.33 0.34 26.46
C LEU A 96 7.23 -0.64 26.08
N LEU A 97 7.13 -1.74 26.82
CA LEU A 97 6.15 -2.79 26.58
C LEU A 97 5.03 -2.72 27.62
N TYR A 98 3.80 -2.93 27.18
CA TYR A 98 2.67 -3.09 28.09
C TYR A 98 1.76 -4.25 27.70
N CYS A 99 1.04 -4.77 28.71
CA CYS A 99 -0.07 -5.69 28.53
C CYS A 99 -1.26 -5.24 29.39
N ALA A 100 -2.23 -6.09 29.67
CA ALA A 100 -3.38 -5.70 30.48
C ALA A 100 -2.99 -5.29 31.92
N ALA A 101 -2.12 -6.09 32.59
CA ALA A 101 -1.81 -5.93 34.01
C ALA A 101 -0.30 -5.95 34.35
N GLY A 102 0.59 -5.81 33.37
CA GLY A 102 2.04 -5.77 33.59
C GLY A 102 2.73 -7.14 33.71
N ASN A 103 2.04 -8.26 33.60
CA ASN A 103 2.65 -9.58 33.76
C ASN A 103 3.24 -10.10 32.44
N ARG A 104 2.50 -10.09 31.35
CA ARG A 104 2.99 -10.49 30.01
C ARG A 104 4.10 -9.58 29.52
N SER A 105 4.00 -8.26 29.81
CA SER A 105 5.02 -7.28 29.44
C SER A 105 6.32 -7.44 30.20
N ALA A 106 6.32 -7.93 31.44
CA ALA A 106 7.54 -8.27 32.16
C ALA A 106 8.30 -9.43 31.49
N PHE A 107 7.60 -10.50 31.14
CA PHE A 107 8.20 -11.58 30.35
C PHE A 107 8.64 -11.13 28.96
N ALA A 108 7.88 -10.24 28.31
CA ALA A 108 8.22 -9.65 27.02
C ALA A 108 9.52 -8.83 27.10
N ALA A 109 9.66 -7.97 28.13
CA ALA A 109 10.89 -7.20 28.35
C ALA A 109 12.09 -8.10 28.62
N GLN A 110 11.93 -9.15 29.43
CA GLN A 110 12.98 -10.16 29.66
C GLN A 110 13.40 -10.83 28.33
N THR A 111 12.44 -11.18 27.48
CA THR A 111 12.72 -11.76 26.16
C THR A 111 13.50 -10.78 25.28
N LEU A 112 13.09 -9.48 25.23
CA LEU A 112 13.82 -8.49 24.45
C LEU A 112 15.25 -8.29 24.93
N THR A 113 15.47 -8.29 26.26
CA THR A 113 16.81 -8.23 26.84
C THR A 113 17.66 -9.44 26.37
N ALA A 114 17.08 -10.65 26.36
CA ALA A 114 17.76 -11.84 25.84
C ALA A 114 18.06 -11.77 24.34
N LEU A 115 17.24 -11.05 23.55
CA LEU A 115 17.47 -10.76 22.13
C LEU A 115 18.44 -9.60 21.88
N GLY A 116 19.01 -9.00 22.96
CA GLY A 116 20.02 -7.96 22.87
C GLY A 116 19.50 -6.53 22.78
N TYR A 117 18.22 -6.28 23.12
CA TYR A 117 17.70 -4.91 23.27
C TYR A 117 18.20 -4.32 24.60
N GLU A 118 18.90 -3.19 24.52
CA GLU A 118 19.59 -2.59 25.68
C GLU A 118 18.65 -1.99 26.71
N HIS A 119 17.51 -1.47 26.25
CA HIS A 119 16.56 -0.68 27.06
C HIS A 119 15.11 -1.19 26.91
N ALA A 120 14.86 -2.44 27.33
CA ALA A 120 13.53 -3.03 27.38
C ALA A 120 12.84 -2.68 28.73
N ILE A 121 11.73 -1.96 28.69
CA ILE A 121 11.02 -1.42 29.87
C ILE A 121 9.61 -2.04 29.89
N SER A 122 9.14 -2.50 31.05
CA SER A 122 7.77 -2.99 31.24
C SER A 122 6.92 -1.95 31.98
N LEU A 123 5.69 -1.70 31.48
CA LEU A 123 4.70 -0.89 32.19
C LEU A 123 4.07 -1.70 33.33
N ALA A 124 4.43 -1.38 34.56
CA ALA A 124 3.83 -1.97 35.74
C ALA A 124 2.33 -1.61 35.82
N GLY A 125 1.49 -2.61 36.13
CA GLY A 125 0.02 -2.43 36.10
C GLY A 125 -0.60 -2.38 34.72
N GLY A 126 0.21 -2.22 33.65
CA GLY A 126 -0.20 -2.29 32.25
C GLY A 126 -1.29 -1.30 31.86
N TYR A 127 -2.07 -1.65 30.84
CA TYR A 127 -3.16 -0.85 30.29
C TYR A 127 -4.25 -0.53 31.34
N THR A 128 -4.52 -1.45 32.25
CA THR A 128 -5.51 -1.24 33.31
C THR A 128 -5.12 -0.08 34.24
N ASP A 129 -3.83 0.02 34.57
CA ASP A 129 -3.36 1.09 35.46
C ASP A 129 -3.24 2.43 34.72
N TRP A 130 -2.89 2.39 33.42
CA TRP A 130 -2.92 3.54 32.52
C TRP A 130 -4.32 4.17 32.46
N GLN A 131 -5.36 3.36 32.20
CA GLN A 131 -6.75 3.81 32.17
C GLN A 131 -7.20 4.35 33.53
N ARG A 132 -6.86 3.65 34.62
CA ARG A 132 -7.21 4.06 35.98
C ARG A 132 -6.58 5.40 36.38
N SER A 133 -5.42 5.70 35.79
CA SER A 133 -4.73 7.00 35.96
C SER A 133 -5.38 8.14 35.17
N GLY A 134 -6.42 7.86 34.37
CA GLY A 134 -7.12 8.85 33.54
C GLY A 134 -6.32 9.32 32.33
N PHE A 135 -5.31 8.58 31.91
CA PHE A 135 -4.51 8.92 30.72
C PHE A 135 -5.24 8.61 29.42
N PRO A 136 -4.90 9.31 28.31
CA PRO A 136 -5.54 9.11 27.02
C PRO A 136 -5.46 7.68 26.53
N THR A 137 -6.54 7.21 25.89
CA THR A 137 -6.60 5.92 25.20
C THR A 137 -7.21 6.12 23.83
N ASP A 138 -6.70 5.38 22.84
CA ASP A 138 -7.24 5.36 21.49
C ASP A 138 -7.99 4.05 21.25
N LEU A 139 -9.01 4.10 20.39
CA LEU A 139 -9.56 2.91 19.78
C LEU A 139 -8.77 2.65 18.49
N PRO A 140 -7.92 1.63 18.44
CA PRO A 140 -7.17 1.34 17.24
C PRO A 140 -8.12 1.05 16.09
N ARG A 141 -7.79 1.61 14.94
CA ARG A 141 -8.51 1.30 13.72
C ARG A 141 -8.22 -0.15 13.33
N SER A 142 -9.26 -0.96 13.18
CA SER A 142 -9.17 -2.33 12.73
C SER A 142 -10.06 -2.56 11.51
N LEU A 143 -9.78 -3.62 10.76
CA LEU A 143 -10.57 -3.98 9.58
C LEU A 143 -11.98 -4.46 9.92
N GLY A 144 -12.19 -4.96 11.13
CA GLY A 144 -13.39 -5.70 11.48
C GLY A 144 -13.49 -7.08 10.81
N PRO A 145 -14.44 -7.94 11.20
CA PRO A 145 -14.50 -9.34 10.74
C PRO A 145 -14.72 -9.51 9.24
N GLU A 146 -15.60 -8.70 8.65
CA GLU A 146 -15.97 -8.80 7.23
C GLU A 146 -14.78 -8.45 6.32
N ARG A 147 -14.12 -7.31 6.57
CA ARG A 147 -12.93 -6.87 5.83
C ARG A 147 -11.75 -7.79 6.07
N SER A 148 -11.55 -8.27 7.31
CA SER A 148 -10.52 -9.26 7.62
C SER A 148 -10.70 -10.55 6.83
N THR A 149 -11.93 -10.98 6.60
CA THR A 149 -12.25 -12.14 5.75
C THR A 149 -11.96 -11.82 4.29
N ARG A 150 -12.45 -10.69 3.77
CA ARG A 150 -12.27 -10.26 2.37
C ARG A 150 -10.79 -10.17 2.00
N TYR A 151 -10.00 -9.49 2.82
CA TYR A 151 -8.58 -9.22 2.56
C TYR A 151 -7.63 -10.23 3.21
N SER A 152 -8.14 -11.38 3.68
CA SER A 152 -7.35 -12.37 4.44
C SER A 152 -6.03 -12.78 3.78
N ARG A 153 -5.96 -12.80 2.45
CA ARG A 153 -4.74 -13.15 1.72
C ARG A 153 -3.70 -12.03 1.73
N HIS A 154 -4.12 -10.77 1.69
CA HIS A 154 -3.22 -9.62 1.89
C HIS A 154 -2.67 -9.57 3.32
N LEU A 155 -3.49 -9.90 4.32
CA LEU A 155 -3.08 -9.88 5.73
C LEU A 155 -1.97 -10.90 6.05
N LEU A 156 -1.81 -11.94 5.22
CA LEU A 156 -0.73 -12.93 5.35
C LEU A 156 0.61 -12.47 4.77
N ILE A 157 0.60 -11.41 3.95
CA ILE A 157 1.82 -10.86 3.35
C ILE A 157 2.44 -9.89 4.37
N PRO A 158 3.67 -10.14 4.88
CA PRO A 158 4.25 -9.32 5.94
C PRO A 158 4.38 -7.83 5.59
N GLU A 159 4.64 -7.52 4.33
CA GLU A 159 4.80 -6.15 3.80
C GLU A 159 3.46 -5.42 3.68
N VAL A 160 2.33 -6.12 3.69
CA VAL A 160 0.98 -5.54 3.67
C VAL A 160 0.38 -5.57 5.07
N GLY A 161 0.07 -6.76 5.57
CA GLY A 161 -0.56 -6.92 6.88
C GLY A 161 -1.87 -6.13 7.02
N GLU A 162 -2.31 -5.92 8.24
CA GLU A 162 -3.50 -5.11 8.51
C GLU A 162 -3.24 -3.61 8.31
N GLU A 163 -2.07 -3.14 8.69
CA GLU A 163 -1.69 -1.74 8.53
C GLU A 163 -1.65 -1.32 7.06
N GLY A 164 -1.03 -2.14 6.20
CA GLY A 164 -1.04 -1.90 4.75
C GLY A 164 -2.44 -1.96 4.17
N GLN A 165 -3.28 -2.89 4.61
CA GLN A 165 -4.66 -2.95 4.15
C GLN A 165 -5.48 -1.73 4.57
N LEU A 166 -5.27 -1.20 5.77
CA LEU A 166 -5.89 0.05 6.21
C LEU A 166 -5.40 1.24 5.36
N ARG A 167 -4.11 1.29 4.99
CA ARG A 167 -3.58 2.29 4.05
C ARG A 167 -4.25 2.19 2.68
N LEU A 168 -4.46 0.99 2.14
CA LEU A 168 -5.18 0.81 0.88
C LEU A 168 -6.61 1.33 0.97
N LEU A 169 -7.32 1.05 2.07
CA LEU A 169 -8.68 1.56 2.31
C LEU A 169 -8.73 3.09 2.43
N ASP A 170 -7.63 3.74 2.79
CA ASP A 170 -7.51 5.20 2.83
C ASP A 170 -7.04 5.79 1.50
N SER A 171 -6.44 4.98 0.64
CA SER A 171 -5.82 5.45 -0.60
C SER A 171 -6.85 5.90 -1.62
N ARG A 172 -6.48 6.91 -2.39
CA ARG A 172 -7.27 7.53 -3.45
C ARG A 172 -6.50 7.46 -4.76
N ILE A 173 -7.01 6.72 -5.74
CA ILE A 173 -6.33 6.52 -7.02
C ILE A 173 -7.21 7.02 -8.17
N LEU A 174 -6.63 7.85 -9.04
CA LEU A 174 -7.30 8.37 -10.24
C LEU A 174 -6.91 7.52 -11.44
N LEU A 175 -7.90 6.96 -12.13
CA LEU A 175 -7.73 6.26 -13.40
C LEU A 175 -8.09 7.21 -14.56
N ILE A 176 -7.14 7.41 -15.46
CA ILE A 176 -7.36 8.13 -16.70
C ILE A 176 -7.78 7.12 -17.77
N GLY A 177 -9.08 7.05 -18.02
CA GLY A 177 -9.71 6.12 -18.95
C GLY A 177 -10.25 4.84 -18.27
N ALA A 178 -11.45 4.43 -18.69
CA ALA A 178 -12.09 3.16 -18.35
C ALA A 178 -12.00 2.15 -19.52
N GLY A 179 -11.02 2.33 -20.38
CA GLY A 179 -10.79 1.53 -21.59
C GLY A 179 -10.02 0.24 -21.33
N GLY A 180 -9.16 -0.15 -22.28
CA GLY A 180 -8.42 -1.41 -22.23
C GLY A 180 -7.52 -1.54 -21.00
N LEU A 181 -6.69 -0.54 -20.70
CA LEU A 181 -5.79 -0.53 -19.53
C LEU A 181 -6.56 -0.23 -18.22
N GLY A 182 -7.48 0.73 -18.28
CA GLY A 182 -8.28 1.11 -17.11
C GLY A 182 -9.20 0.01 -16.60
N SER A 183 -9.72 -0.87 -17.47
CA SER A 183 -10.60 -1.97 -17.07
C SER A 183 -9.92 -2.95 -16.10
N PRO A 184 -8.83 -3.62 -16.44
CA PRO A 184 -8.17 -4.52 -15.48
C PRO A 184 -7.62 -3.76 -14.27
N ALA A 185 -7.06 -2.55 -14.47
CA ALA A 185 -6.53 -1.76 -13.37
C ALA A 185 -7.62 -1.43 -12.33
N SER A 186 -8.79 -0.93 -12.76
CA SER A 186 -9.89 -0.59 -11.86
C SER A 186 -10.40 -1.80 -11.06
N LEU A 187 -10.51 -2.96 -11.70
CA LEU A 187 -10.98 -4.17 -11.04
C LEU A 187 -9.98 -4.70 -10.01
N TYR A 188 -8.68 -4.73 -10.32
CA TYR A 188 -7.68 -5.21 -9.38
C TYR A 188 -7.41 -4.21 -8.24
N LEU A 189 -7.45 -2.90 -8.48
CA LEU A 189 -7.40 -1.88 -7.42
C LEU A 189 -8.59 -2.01 -6.47
N ALA A 190 -9.79 -2.21 -7.02
CA ALA A 190 -10.99 -2.45 -6.24
C ALA A 190 -10.91 -3.76 -5.43
N ALA A 191 -10.48 -4.86 -6.06
CA ALA A 191 -10.29 -6.14 -5.38
C ALA A 191 -9.26 -6.05 -4.25
N ALA A 192 -8.20 -5.26 -4.43
CA ALA A 192 -7.19 -4.98 -3.41
C ALA A 192 -7.70 -4.11 -2.26
N GLY A 193 -8.83 -3.43 -2.42
CA GLY A 193 -9.44 -2.59 -1.39
C GLY A 193 -8.87 -1.17 -1.34
N VAL A 194 -8.51 -0.59 -2.49
CA VAL A 194 -8.26 0.85 -2.60
C VAL A 194 -9.56 1.59 -2.28
N GLY A 195 -9.53 2.50 -1.29
CA GLY A 195 -10.75 3.07 -0.72
C GLY A 195 -11.53 3.96 -1.67
N THR A 196 -10.85 4.76 -2.50
CA THR A 196 -11.50 5.64 -3.48
C THR A 196 -10.85 5.51 -4.86
N LEU A 197 -11.65 5.24 -5.87
CA LEU A 197 -11.26 5.23 -7.27
C LEU A 197 -11.94 6.36 -8.04
N GLY A 198 -11.18 7.36 -8.47
CA GLY A 198 -11.63 8.31 -9.49
C GLY A 198 -11.50 7.68 -10.86
N ILE A 199 -12.53 7.79 -11.70
CA ILE A 199 -12.48 7.26 -13.08
C ILE A 199 -12.95 8.36 -14.01
N ILE A 200 -12.08 8.80 -14.91
CA ILE A 200 -12.43 9.79 -15.94
C ILE A 200 -12.44 9.14 -17.32
N ASP A 201 -13.59 9.22 -17.99
CA ASP A 201 -13.79 8.74 -19.36
C ASP A 201 -15.04 9.43 -19.97
N ALA A 202 -14.92 9.90 -21.21
CA ALA A 202 -16.02 10.57 -21.91
C ALA A 202 -16.85 9.62 -22.78
N ASP A 203 -16.40 8.40 -22.97
CA ASP A 203 -16.99 7.47 -23.94
C ASP A 203 -18.15 6.67 -23.35
N VAL A 204 -18.90 6.07 -24.25
CA VAL A 204 -19.89 5.04 -23.95
C VAL A 204 -19.31 3.64 -24.26
N VAL A 205 -19.90 2.63 -23.67
CA VAL A 205 -19.55 1.23 -23.95
C VAL A 205 -20.01 0.87 -25.37
N ASP A 206 -19.06 0.36 -26.17
CA ASP A 206 -19.28 -0.09 -27.55
C ASP A 206 -18.93 -1.59 -27.66
N GLU A 207 -19.64 -2.33 -28.50
CA GLU A 207 -19.44 -3.75 -28.71
C GLU A 207 -18.01 -4.09 -29.14
N THR A 208 -17.40 -3.24 -29.97
CA THR A 208 -16.01 -3.39 -30.45
C THR A 208 -14.96 -3.26 -29.34
N ASN A 209 -15.37 -2.74 -28.21
CA ASN A 209 -14.50 -2.57 -27.04
C ASN A 209 -14.46 -3.81 -26.14
N LEU A 210 -15.51 -4.65 -26.15
CA LEU A 210 -15.72 -5.73 -25.17
C LEU A 210 -14.64 -6.82 -25.24
N GLN A 211 -13.94 -6.96 -26.38
CA GLN A 211 -12.85 -7.91 -26.54
C GLN A 211 -11.62 -7.60 -25.65
N ARG A 212 -11.54 -6.38 -25.03
CA ARG A 212 -10.42 -5.97 -24.17
C ARG A 212 -10.81 -5.12 -22.94
N GLN A 213 -12.02 -4.59 -22.89
CA GLN A 213 -12.50 -3.70 -21.82
C GLN A 213 -13.40 -4.48 -20.85
N ILE A 214 -12.77 -5.35 -20.06
CA ILE A 214 -13.43 -6.38 -19.25
C ILE A 214 -14.23 -5.85 -18.05
N ALA A 215 -14.13 -4.55 -17.71
CA ALA A 215 -15.02 -3.92 -16.74
C ALA A 215 -16.44 -3.71 -17.27
N HIS A 216 -16.64 -3.87 -18.58
CA HIS A 216 -17.91 -3.68 -19.27
C HIS A 216 -18.47 -5.00 -19.78
N SER A 217 -19.75 -5.00 -20.13
CA SER A 217 -20.44 -6.18 -20.66
C SER A 217 -21.46 -5.77 -21.72
N THR A 218 -21.98 -6.76 -22.44
CA THR A 218 -23.05 -6.56 -23.43
C THR A 218 -24.28 -5.86 -22.83
N ASN A 219 -24.56 -6.07 -21.54
CA ASN A 219 -25.68 -5.43 -20.84
C ASN A 219 -25.47 -3.92 -20.60
N SER A 220 -24.27 -3.42 -20.79
CA SER A 220 -23.90 -2.00 -20.61
C SER A 220 -23.68 -1.24 -21.91
N LEU A 221 -24.02 -1.84 -23.06
CA LEU A 221 -23.87 -1.17 -24.37
C LEU A 221 -24.62 0.18 -24.38
N GLY A 222 -23.93 1.24 -24.80
CA GLY A 222 -24.45 2.61 -24.87
C GLY A 222 -24.44 3.36 -23.54
N GLU A 223 -24.12 2.72 -22.41
CA GLU A 223 -23.95 3.42 -21.14
C GLU A 223 -22.58 4.13 -21.07
N PRO A 224 -22.45 5.22 -20.28
CA PRO A 224 -21.15 5.81 -19.99
C PRO A 224 -20.18 4.75 -19.39
N LYS A 225 -18.94 4.68 -19.91
CA LYS A 225 -17.95 3.70 -19.41
C LYS A 225 -17.69 3.84 -17.92
N THR A 226 -17.70 5.04 -17.38
CA THR A 226 -17.53 5.32 -15.96
C THR A 226 -18.61 4.68 -15.10
N ASP A 227 -19.89 4.71 -15.55
CA ASP A 227 -21.01 4.13 -14.81
C ASP A 227 -21.01 2.60 -14.89
N SER A 228 -20.71 2.08 -16.06
CA SER A 228 -20.55 0.64 -16.25
C SER A 228 -19.41 0.07 -15.36
N ALA A 229 -18.24 0.75 -15.35
CA ALA A 229 -17.12 0.37 -14.48
C ALA A 229 -17.50 0.47 -12.99
N ARG A 230 -18.14 1.57 -12.57
CA ARG A 230 -18.60 1.75 -11.19
C ARG A 230 -19.48 0.58 -10.75
N ARG A 231 -20.50 0.22 -11.51
CA ARG A 231 -21.39 -0.90 -11.18
C ARG A 231 -20.64 -2.22 -11.01
N THR A 232 -19.66 -2.49 -11.88
CA THR A 232 -18.86 -3.71 -11.80
C THR A 232 -17.95 -3.71 -10.57
N ILE A 233 -17.34 -2.57 -10.25
CA ILE A 233 -16.50 -2.37 -9.07
C ILE A 233 -17.30 -2.54 -7.79
N GLU A 234 -18.45 -1.87 -7.67
CA GLU A 234 -19.34 -1.97 -6.49
C GLU A 234 -19.84 -3.40 -6.26
N ALA A 235 -20.11 -4.14 -7.34
CA ALA A 235 -20.49 -5.56 -7.25
C ALA A 235 -19.31 -6.45 -6.81
N LEU A 236 -18.06 -6.11 -7.16
CA LEU A 236 -16.86 -6.83 -6.76
C LEU A 236 -16.48 -6.51 -5.32
N ASN A 237 -16.48 -5.24 -4.96
CA ASN A 237 -16.07 -4.77 -3.64
C ASN A 237 -16.87 -3.53 -3.20
N PRO A 238 -17.88 -3.70 -2.33
CA PRO A 238 -18.72 -2.60 -1.86
C PRO A 238 -18.00 -1.64 -0.90
N ASP A 239 -16.78 -1.94 -0.46
CA ASP A 239 -15.97 -1.05 0.38
C ASP A 239 -15.33 0.10 -0.42
N VAL A 240 -15.36 0.03 -1.77
CA VAL A 240 -14.69 0.99 -2.66
C VAL A 240 -15.67 2.06 -3.10
N GLU A 241 -15.32 3.31 -2.82
CA GLU A 241 -16.01 4.47 -3.37
C GLU A 241 -15.54 4.73 -4.80
N VAL A 242 -16.48 4.84 -5.76
CA VAL A 242 -16.15 5.21 -7.14
C VAL A 242 -16.67 6.61 -7.45
N VAL A 243 -15.76 7.51 -7.82
CA VAL A 243 -16.04 8.89 -8.24
C VAL A 243 -15.96 8.96 -9.78
N PRO A 244 -17.09 8.94 -10.49
CA PRO A 244 -17.12 8.98 -11.96
C PRO A 244 -17.04 10.42 -12.49
N PHE A 245 -16.13 10.68 -13.43
CA PHE A 245 -16.01 11.90 -14.19
C PHE A 245 -16.37 11.59 -15.66
N ARG A 246 -17.61 11.90 -16.08
CA ARG A 246 -18.15 11.59 -17.41
C ARG A 246 -17.76 12.67 -18.42
N GLU A 247 -16.49 12.89 -18.59
CA GLU A 247 -15.98 13.99 -19.42
C GLU A 247 -14.56 13.67 -19.91
N ARG A 248 -14.14 14.37 -20.94
CA ARG A 248 -12.75 14.32 -21.41
C ARG A 248 -11.88 15.17 -20.50
N LEU A 249 -10.70 14.67 -20.16
CA LEU A 249 -9.71 15.46 -19.44
C LEU A 249 -9.11 16.55 -20.34
N THR A 250 -9.14 17.79 -19.86
CA THR A 250 -8.65 18.98 -20.58
C THR A 250 -7.93 19.93 -19.64
N SER A 251 -7.20 20.92 -20.19
CA SER A 251 -6.56 21.98 -19.40
C SER A 251 -7.55 22.78 -18.54
N GLU A 252 -8.83 22.84 -18.93
CA GLU A 252 -9.84 23.61 -18.22
C GLU A 252 -10.41 22.89 -16.99
N ASN A 253 -10.39 21.54 -16.97
CA ASN A 253 -11.02 20.75 -15.91
C ASN A 253 -10.05 19.98 -15.02
N ILE A 254 -8.77 19.89 -15.39
CA ILE A 254 -7.77 19.09 -14.66
C ILE A 254 -7.66 19.49 -13.19
N GLU A 255 -7.63 20.77 -12.88
CA GLU A 255 -7.54 21.28 -11.50
C GLU A 255 -8.70 20.79 -10.64
N ARG A 256 -9.93 20.87 -11.16
CA ARG A 256 -11.13 20.37 -10.49
C ARG A 256 -11.11 18.84 -10.30
N ILE A 257 -10.55 18.12 -11.27
CA ILE A 257 -10.40 16.65 -11.19
C ILE A 257 -9.37 16.27 -10.13
N LEU A 258 -8.33 17.09 -9.94
CA LEU A 258 -7.29 16.86 -8.95
C LEU A 258 -7.64 17.37 -7.55
N GLU A 259 -8.59 18.31 -7.41
CA GLU A 259 -9.02 18.92 -6.14
C GLU A 259 -9.30 17.91 -5.01
N PRO A 260 -9.93 16.73 -5.26
CA PRO A 260 -10.18 15.75 -4.20
C PRO A 260 -8.91 15.20 -3.53
N GLY A 261 -7.73 15.39 -4.13
CA GLY A 261 -6.45 14.83 -3.68
C GLY A 261 -6.34 13.34 -4.06
N TRP A 262 -5.35 13.01 -4.87
CA TRP A 262 -5.07 11.64 -5.31
C TRP A 262 -3.65 11.26 -4.95
N ASP A 263 -3.47 10.05 -4.41
CA ASP A 263 -2.14 9.53 -4.04
C ASP A 263 -1.38 9.04 -5.27
N VAL A 264 -2.10 8.54 -6.29
CA VAL A 264 -1.52 7.98 -7.52
C VAL A 264 -2.48 8.23 -8.69
N ILE A 265 -1.93 8.52 -9.86
CA ILE A 265 -2.65 8.51 -11.13
C ILE A 265 -2.23 7.26 -11.92
N VAL A 266 -3.19 6.49 -12.40
CA VAL A 266 -2.97 5.39 -13.35
C VAL A 266 -3.37 5.88 -14.74
N ASP A 267 -2.38 6.04 -15.59
CA ASP A 267 -2.55 6.54 -16.95
C ASP A 267 -2.88 5.39 -17.92
N GLY A 268 -4.14 5.34 -18.33
CA GLY A 268 -4.66 4.47 -19.39
C GLY A 268 -5.06 5.24 -20.66
N ALA A 269 -4.58 6.49 -20.84
CA ALA A 269 -4.88 7.31 -21.99
C ALA A 269 -4.35 6.71 -23.29
N ASP A 270 -5.15 6.78 -24.34
CA ASP A 270 -4.84 6.31 -25.68
C ASP A 270 -4.38 7.43 -26.63
N ASN A 271 -4.24 8.66 -26.13
CA ASN A 271 -3.89 9.82 -26.92
C ASN A 271 -2.81 10.69 -26.25
N PHE A 272 -1.99 11.34 -27.06
CA PHE A 272 -0.85 12.14 -26.59
C PHE A 272 -1.26 13.42 -25.85
N PRO A 273 -2.26 14.21 -26.28
CA PRO A 273 -2.67 15.39 -25.55
C PRO A 273 -2.96 15.11 -24.07
N THR A 274 -3.70 14.05 -23.78
CA THR A 274 -4.01 13.65 -22.41
C THR A 274 -2.77 13.23 -21.64
N ARG A 275 -1.82 12.49 -22.26
CA ARG A 275 -0.56 12.06 -21.61
C ARG A 275 0.31 13.25 -21.21
N TYR A 276 0.47 14.24 -22.10
CA TYR A 276 1.23 15.44 -21.77
C TYR A 276 0.55 16.27 -20.68
N LEU A 277 -0.77 16.45 -20.75
CA LEU A 277 -1.54 17.14 -19.74
C LEU A 277 -1.39 16.47 -18.35
N VAL A 278 -1.59 15.15 -18.28
CA VAL A 278 -1.44 14.38 -17.04
C VAL A 278 -0.02 14.48 -16.50
N ASN A 279 1.00 14.38 -17.36
CA ASN A 279 2.39 14.54 -16.96
C ASN A 279 2.67 15.90 -16.32
N ASP A 280 2.27 16.97 -17.00
CA ASP A 280 2.58 18.32 -16.54
C ASP A 280 1.85 18.61 -15.22
N ALA A 281 0.57 18.28 -15.13
CA ALA A 281 -0.21 18.37 -13.89
C ALA A 281 0.43 17.54 -12.76
N SER A 282 0.85 16.30 -13.02
CA SER A 282 1.47 15.43 -12.02
C SER A 282 2.75 16.04 -11.42
N VAL A 283 3.57 16.66 -12.26
CA VAL A 283 4.81 17.32 -11.79
C VAL A 283 4.50 18.52 -10.90
N TRP A 284 3.48 19.32 -11.23
CA TRP A 284 3.12 20.52 -10.46
C TRP A 284 2.38 20.18 -9.16
N HIS A 285 1.62 19.08 -9.12
CA HIS A 285 0.86 18.63 -7.94
C HIS A 285 1.60 17.56 -7.12
N ASP A 286 2.83 17.19 -7.50
CA ASP A 286 3.62 16.15 -6.83
C ASP A 286 2.89 14.79 -6.72
N ILE A 287 2.14 14.40 -7.77
CA ILE A 287 1.38 13.15 -7.80
C ILE A 287 2.07 12.15 -8.72
N PRO A 288 2.47 10.96 -8.24
CA PRO A 288 3.09 9.94 -9.10
C PRO A 288 2.09 9.40 -10.13
N VAL A 289 2.60 9.17 -11.36
CA VAL A 289 1.83 8.58 -12.47
C VAL A 289 2.38 7.21 -12.82
N VAL A 290 1.53 6.22 -12.80
CA VAL A 290 1.81 4.90 -13.35
C VAL A 290 1.37 4.87 -14.81
N HIS A 291 2.31 5.09 -15.70
CA HIS A 291 2.08 5.13 -17.14
C HIS A 291 2.07 3.74 -17.75
N GLY A 292 1.07 3.44 -18.59
CA GLY A 292 1.00 2.26 -19.42
C GLY A 292 0.70 2.61 -20.88
N SER A 293 1.25 1.86 -21.80
CA SER A 293 0.94 1.98 -23.22
C SER A 293 0.99 0.61 -23.92
N ILE A 294 0.16 0.43 -24.92
CA ILE A 294 0.05 -0.82 -25.68
C ILE A 294 -0.07 -0.52 -27.16
N PHE A 295 0.52 -1.36 -27.97
CA PHE A 295 0.37 -1.33 -29.41
C PHE A 295 0.52 -2.74 -30.01
N ARG A 296 -0.48 -3.23 -30.72
CA ARG A 296 -0.51 -4.57 -31.33
C ARG A 296 -0.20 -5.70 -30.33
N PHE A 297 1.08 -6.11 -30.24
CA PHE A 297 1.58 -7.17 -29.36
C PHE A 297 2.55 -6.64 -28.30
N GLU A 298 2.86 -5.36 -28.34
CA GLU A 298 3.84 -4.72 -27.45
C GLU A 298 3.13 -3.91 -26.36
N GLY A 299 3.68 -3.97 -25.16
CA GLY A 299 3.24 -3.17 -24.02
C GLY A 299 4.40 -2.58 -23.27
N GLN A 300 4.16 -1.47 -22.59
CA GLN A 300 5.16 -0.83 -21.74
C GLN A 300 4.55 -0.25 -20.48
N VAL A 301 5.33 -0.24 -19.39
CA VAL A 301 4.97 0.34 -18.11
C VAL A 301 6.16 1.07 -17.49
N THR A 302 5.92 2.22 -16.91
CA THR A 302 6.90 2.96 -16.07
C THR A 302 6.17 3.78 -15.01
N VAL A 303 6.90 4.24 -14.00
CA VAL A 303 6.42 5.17 -12.99
C VAL A 303 7.13 6.51 -13.15
N PHE A 304 6.37 7.56 -13.37
CA PHE A 304 6.83 8.93 -13.29
C PHE A 304 6.53 9.48 -11.89
N LYS A 305 7.58 9.63 -11.08
CA LYS A 305 7.46 10.15 -9.71
C LYS A 305 8.18 11.49 -9.64
N PRO A 306 7.45 12.59 -9.44
CA PRO A 306 8.04 13.91 -9.32
C PRO A 306 9.14 13.95 -8.27
N GLY A 307 10.19 14.71 -8.53
CA GLY A 307 11.35 14.83 -7.63
C GLY A 307 12.33 13.65 -7.66
N GLU A 308 11.88 12.40 -7.87
CA GLU A 308 12.73 11.21 -7.76
C GLU A 308 13.23 10.66 -9.11
N GLY A 309 12.50 10.89 -10.20
CA GLY A 309 12.81 10.30 -11.51
C GLY A 309 12.53 11.22 -12.70
N PRO A 310 12.67 10.69 -13.94
CA PRO A 310 12.25 11.39 -15.13
C PRO A 310 10.72 11.55 -15.16
N CYS A 311 10.23 12.57 -15.87
CA CYS A 311 8.83 12.70 -16.26
C CYS A 311 8.63 12.23 -17.71
N TYR A 312 7.38 12.20 -18.19
CA TYR A 312 7.06 11.80 -19.56
C TYR A 312 7.80 12.66 -20.61
N ARG A 313 7.92 13.98 -20.36
CA ARG A 313 8.65 14.90 -21.26
C ARG A 313 10.17 14.70 -21.26
N CYS A 314 10.75 14.05 -20.26
CA CYS A 314 12.16 13.65 -20.30
C CYS A 314 12.42 12.60 -21.39
N LEU A 315 11.43 11.72 -21.65
CA LEU A 315 11.52 10.67 -22.66
C LEU A 315 11.02 11.18 -24.03
N PHE A 316 9.92 11.93 -24.00
CA PHE A 316 9.22 12.40 -25.17
C PHE A 316 9.04 13.93 -25.08
N PRO A 317 10.10 14.73 -25.37
CA PRO A 317 10.02 16.20 -25.29
C PRO A 317 8.96 16.78 -26.23
N GLN A 318 8.74 16.09 -27.37
CA GLN A 318 7.74 16.42 -28.38
C GLN A 318 6.94 15.16 -28.75
N PRO A 319 5.65 15.31 -29.13
CA PRO A 319 4.87 14.18 -29.60
C PRO A 319 5.45 13.64 -30.91
N PRO A 320 5.34 12.32 -31.14
CA PRO A 320 5.72 11.75 -32.41
C PRO A 320 4.81 12.26 -33.53
N PRO A 321 5.29 12.31 -34.79
CA PRO A 321 4.42 12.59 -35.93
C PRO A 321 3.22 11.64 -35.97
N ALA A 322 2.03 12.15 -36.34
CA ALA A 322 0.79 11.39 -36.34
C ALA A 322 0.88 10.07 -37.15
N GLU A 323 1.66 10.09 -38.22
CA GLU A 323 1.91 8.92 -39.09
C GLU A 323 2.66 7.79 -38.36
N MET A 324 3.46 8.11 -37.37
CA MET A 324 4.28 7.13 -36.62
C MET A 324 3.58 6.61 -35.35
N ALA A 325 2.40 7.10 -35.05
CA ALA A 325 1.68 6.76 -33.83
C ALA A 325 0.18 6.52 -34.08
N PRO A 326 -0.17 5.49 -34.87
CA PRO A 326 -1.55 5.14 -35.11
C PRO A 326 -2.26 4.77 -33.80
N SER A 327 -3.52 5.11 -33.69
CA SER A 327 -4.36 4.74 -32.56
C SER A 327 -4.56 3.21 -32.49
N CYS A 328 -4.97 2.70 -31.30
CA CYS A 328 -5.35 1.29 -31.18
C CYS A 328 -6.51 0.88 -32.12
N ALA A 329 -7.34 1.84 -32.54
CA ALA A 329 -8.41 1.60 -33.49
C ALA A 329 -7.89 1.34 -34.92
N GLU A 330 -6.77 1.98 -35.26
CA GLU A 330 -6.13 1.84 -36.58
C GLU A 330 -5.10 0.72 -36.62
N GLY A 331 -4.29 0.59 -35.56
CA GLY A 331 -3.20 -0.40 -35.49
C GLY A 331 -3.63 -1.79 -35.02
N GLY A 332 -4.76 -1.90 -34.36
CA GLY A 332 -5.20 -3.12 -33.67
C GLY A 332 -4.47 -3.36 -32.35
N VAL A 333 -5.01 -4.25 -31.52
CA VAL A 333 -4.41 -4.66 -30.25
C VAL A 333 -4.86 -6.08 -29.88
N LEU A 334 -3.94 -6.92 -29.42
CA LEU A 334 -4.27 -8.23 -28.87
C LEU A 334 -5.08 -8.02 -27.56
N GLY A 335 -6.32 -8.54 -27.48
CA GLY A 335 -7.27 -8.21 -26.40
C GLY A 335 -6.81 -8.55 -25.00
N VAL A 336 -5.94 -9.54 -24.79
CA VAL A 336 -5.37 -9.88 -23.48
C VAL A 336 -4.23 -8.93 -23.06
N LEU A 337 -3.58 -8.25 -24.01
CA LEU A 337 -2.42 -7.41 -23.71
C LEU A 337 -2.71 -6.29 -22.73
N PRO A 338 -3.84 -5.55 -22.83
CA PRO A 338 -4.23 -4.58 -21.80
C PRO A 338 -4.39 -5.21 -20.39
N GLY A 339 -4.82 -6.49 -20.33
CA GLY A 339 -4.90 -7.23 -19.09
C GLY A 339 -3.54 -7.41 -18.42
N VAL A 340 -2.50 -7.78 -19.19
CA VAL A 340 -1.12 -7.92 -18.70
C VAL A 340 -0.59 -6.58 -18.22
N ILE A 341 -0.62 -5.56 -19.08
CA ILE A 341 -0.05 -4.24 -18.81
C ILE A 341 -0.81 -3.53 -17.69
N GLY A 342 -2.16 -3.54 -17.70
CA GLY A 342 -2.97 -2.93 -16.64
C GLY A 342 -2.80 -3.62 -15.28
N SER A 343 -2.53 -4.93 -15.25
CA SER A 343 -2.19 -5.63 -14.01
C SER A 343 -0.83 -5.22 -13.47
N ILE A 344 0.17 -4.99 -14.34
CA ILE A 344 1.48 -4.46 -13.93
C ILE A 344 1.30 -3.01 -13.42
N GLN A 345 0.52 -2.16 -14.12
CA GLN A 345 0.21 -0.82 -13.63
C GLN A 345 -0.45 -0.86 -12.24
N THR A 346 -1.36 -1.81 -12.01
CA THR A 346 -1.98 -1.99 -10.69
C THR A 346 -0.94 -2.33 -9.62
N ALA A 347 -0.02 -3.27 -9.91
CA ALA A 347 1.02 -3.64 -8.97
C ALA A 347 1.92 -2.45 -8.60
N GLU A 348 2.28 -1.61 -9.58
CA GLU A 348 3.04 -0.38 -9.35
C GLU A 348 2.25 0.64 -8.50
N ALA A 349 0.96 0.84 -8.80
CA ALA A 349 0.09 1.72 -8.02
C ALA A 349 -0.07 1.26 -6.57
N LEU A 350 -0.22 -0.04 -6.34
CA LEU A 350 -0.28 -0.62 -4.99
C LEU A 350 1.05 -0.47 -4.24
N LYS A 351 2.20 -0.64 -4.90
CA LYS A 351 3.51 -0.39 -4.27
C LYS A 351 3.64 1.07 -3.82
N LEU A 352 3.22 2.02 -4.64
CA LEU A 352 3.23 3.44 -4.30
C LEU A 352 2.29 3.75 -3.12
N ALA A 353 1.05 3.27 -3.16
CA ALA A 353 0.06 3.49 -2.10
C ALA A 353 0.49 2.85 -0.75
N LEU A 354 1.12 1.69 -0.80
CA LEU A 354 1.62 1.00 0.39
C LEU A 354 2.98 1.52 0.88
N GLY A 355 3.75 2.19 0.03
CA GLY A 355 5.13 2.58 0.32
C GLY A 355 6.08 1.38 0.44
N ILE A 356 5.89 0.32 -0.36
CA ILE A 356 6.65 -0.92 -0.32
C ILE A 356 7.34 -1.23 -1.65
N GLY A 357 8.35 -2.08 -1.58
CA GLY A 357 9.08 -2.57 -2.75
C GLY A 357 9.85 -1.46 -3.48
N ASP A 358 10.13 -1.71 -4.76
CA ASP A 358 10.90 -0.82 -5.63
C ASP A 358 10.05 -0.50 -6.87
N PRO A 359 9.30 0.62 -6.91
CA PRO A 359 8.52 1.03 -8.06
C PRO A 359 9.39 1.28 -9.30
N LEU A 360 8.81 1.19 -10.51
CA LEU A 360 9.49 1.39 -11.79
C LEU A 360 9.90 2.85 -12.06
N VAL A 361 10.36 3.58 -11.03
CA VAL A 361 10.87 4.94 -11.17
C VAL A 361 12.23 4.91 -11.87
N GLY A 362 12.37 5.64 -12.97
CA GLY A 362 13.59 5.63 -13.77
C GLY A 362 13.85 4.32 -14.54
N ARG A 363 12.83 3.48 -14.67
CA ARG A 363 12.87 2.20 -15.39
C ARG A 363 11.64 2.08 -16.29
N LEU A 364 11.85 1.65 -17.53
CA LEU A 364 10.78 1.31 -18.48
C LEU A 364 10.78 -0.20 -18.69
N LEU A 365 9.69 -0.83 -18.31
CA LEU A 365 9.44 -2.24 -18.57
C LEU A 365 8.73 -2.36 -19.93
N LEU A 366 9.32 -3.12 -20.85
CA LEU A 366 8.77 -3.48 -22.15
C LEU A 366 8.33 -4.94 -22.12
N TYR A 367 7.19 -5.24 -22.75
CA TYR A 367 6.68 -6.59 -22.91
C TYR A 367 6.33 -6.85 -24.36
N ASP A 368 6.89 -7.92 -24.94
CA ASP A 368 6.52 -8.45 -26.26
C ASP A 368 5.70 -9.75 -26.09
N ALA A 369 4.42 -9.69 -26.42
CA ALA A 369 3.53 -10.84 -26.29
C ALA A 369 3.78 -11.94 -27.32
N LEU A 370 4.51 -11.69 -28.43
CA LEU A 370 4.86 -12.72 -29.41
C LEU A 370 6.01 -13.59 -28.92
N SER A 371 7.04 -13.00 -28.35
CA SER A 371 8.16 -13.73 -27.77
C SER A 371 7.92 -14.14 -26.32
N GLY A 372 7.00 -13.47 -25.60
CA GLY A 372 6.78 -13.61 -24.15
C GLY A 372 7.90 -12.99 -23.32
N GLU A 373 8.71 -12.11 -23.89
CA GLU A 373 9.86 -11.52 -23.23
C GLU A 373 9.52 -10.20 -22.53
N PHE A 374 10.15 -10.00 -21.37
CA PHE A 374 10.20 -8.73 -20.66
C PHE A 374 11.60 -8.15 -20.75
N GLN A 375 11.70 -6.88 -21.08
CA GLN A 375 12.96 -6.14 -21.11
C GLN A 375 12.84 -4.89 -20.26
N GLU A 376 13.89 -4.56 -19.50
CA GLU A 376 13.94 -3.35 -18.68
C GLU A 376 14.98 -2.38 -19.27
N MET A 377 14.58 -1.13 -19.46
CA MET A 377 15.43 -0.04 -19.89
C MET A 377 15.54 1.02 -18.80
N LYS A 378 16.77 1.51 -18.56
CA LYS A 378 16.99 2.62 -17.62
C LYS A 378 16.60 3.94 -18.26
N LEU A 379 15.80 4.72 -17.55
CA LEU A 379 15.40 6.07 -17.93
C LEU A 379 16.17 7.10 -17.09
N ARG A 380 16.52 8.23 -17.69
CA ARG A 380 17.23 9.31 -17.01
C ARG A 380 16.42 10.60 -17.06
N LYS A 381 16.44 11.35 -15.97
CA LYS A 381 15.91 12.70 -15.94
C LYS A 381 16.75 13.60 -16.83
N SER A 382 16.11 14.39 -17.68
CA SER A 382 16.77 15.40 -18.49
C SER A 382 16.92 16.69 -17.71
N PRO A 383 18.14 17.26 -17.57
CA PRO A 383 18.33 18.56 -16.94
C PRO A 383 17.64 19.69 -17.72
N ASP A 384 17.49 19.52 -19.04
CA ASP A 384 16.85 20.50 -19.94
C ASP A 384 15.36 20.23 -20.15
N CYS A 385 14.74 19.36 -19.34
CA CYS A 385 13.32 19.07 -19.47
C CYS A 385 12.48 20.34 -19.27
N PRO A 386 11.55 20.67 -20.20
CA PRO A 386 10.79 21.91 -20.13
C PRO A 386 9.84 22.02 -18.95
N VAL A 387 9.54 20.91 -18.24
CA VAL A 387 8.61 20.88 -17.10
C VAL A 387 9.31 20.54 -15.78
N CYS A 388 10.15 19.49 -15.76
CA CYS A 388 10.79 19.02 -14.51
C CYS A 388 12.31 19.26 -14.47
N GLY A 389 12.91 19.94 -15.48
CA GLY A 389 14.34 20.24 -15.54
C GLY A 389 14.79 21.29 -14.54
N GLU A 390 16.07 21.70 -14.66
CA GLU A 390 16.67 22.71 -13.76
C GLU A 390 16.12 24.12 -14.02
N SER A 391 15.65 24.39 -15.25
CA SER A 391 15.10 25.68 -15.67
C SER A 391 13.81 25.44 -16.50
N PRO A 392 12.69 25.13 -15.86
CA PRO A 392 11.44 24.83 -16.56
C PRO A 392 10.95 26.01 -17.39
N THR A 393 10.52 25.74 -18.61
CA THR A 393 9.96 26.75 -19.56
C THR A 393 8.45 26.63 -19.71
N ILE A 394 7.86 25.47 -19.32
CA ILE A 394 6.43 25.22 -19.28
C ILE A 394 6.03 25.18 -17.81
N THR A 395 5.37 26.23 -17.35
CA THR A 395 4.98 26.42 -15.94
C THR A 395 3.49 26.55 -15.74
N ASP A 396 2.70 26.43 -16.82
CA ASP A 396 1.25 26.51 -16.83
C ASP A 396 0.69 25.59 -17.93
N TYR A 397 -0.62 25.31 -17.89
CA TYR A 397 -1.29 24.50 -18.90
C TYR A 397 -1.28 25.18 -20.25
N ILE A 398 -1.01 24.41 -21.29
CA ILE A 398 -0.99 24.83 -22.67
C ILE A 398 -2.17 24.24 -23.44
N ASP A 399 -2.36 24.60 -24.69
CA ASP A 399 -3.22 23.84 -25.59
C ASP A 399 -2.49 22.58 -26.05
N TYR A 400 -2.77 21.46 -25.38
CA TYR A 400 -2.13 20.16 -25.67
C TYR A 400 -2.59 19.57 -26.99
N VAL A 401 -3.77 19.94 -27.51
CA VAL A 401 -4.24 19.47 -28.81
C VAL A 401 -3.46 20.17 -29.90
N GLU A 402 -3.30 21.47 -29.84
CA GLU A 402 -2.48 22.26 -30.77
C GLU A 402 -1.02 21.84 -30.68
N PHE A 403 -0.47 21.68 -29.49
CA PHE A 403 0.90 21.19 -29.26
C PHE A 403 1.17 19.84 -29.93
N CYS A 404 0.23 18.90 -29.87
CA CYS A 404 0.38 17.59 -30.49
C CYS A 404 0.08 17.62 -32.03
N ALA A 405 -0.67 18.59 -32.53
CA ALA A 405 -0.93 18.77 -33.95
C ALA A 405 0.22 19.51 -34.67
N GLY A 406 0.95 20.36 -33.97
CA GLY A 406 1.96 21.25 -34.54
C GLY A 406 3.31 20.61 -34.94
N VAL A 407 3.52 19.32 -34.69
CA VAL A 407 4.78 18.61 -35.01
C VAL A 407 4.85 18.12 -36.47
N GLY A 408 3.93 18.56 -37.31
CA GLY A 408 3.81 18.17 -38.74
C GLY A 408 4.32 19.21 -39.76
N HIS A 409 5.19 20.14 -39.36
CA HIS A 409 5.78 21.11 -40.30
C HIS A 409 7.29 21.23 -40.14
#